data_c649910cb33b072fcfa9f7872ef056e5
#
_entry.id   c649910cb33b072fcfa9f7872ef056e5
#
_cell.length_a   1.000
_cell.length_b   1.000
_cell.length_c   1.000
_cell.angle_alpha   90.00
_cell.angle_beta   90.00
_cell.angle_gamma   90.00
#
_symmetry.space_group_name_H-M   'P 1'
#
loop_
_entity.id
_entity.type
_entity.pdbx_description
1 polymer ?
#
loop_
_entity_poly.entity_id
_entity_poly.type
_entity_poly.pdbx_seq_one_letter_code
_entity_poly.pdbx_strand_id
1 'polypeptide(L)'
;MNRLDQLATLLRFPSISAQKEHARDVSDCADWLVDKLSGMGFEAVAHKTHRHPVVVGRSPREEGRPTVLIYGHYDVQPVDPVELWESDPFEPEVRDGKIYARGATDNKGQLFAHILGVEELQRQNGGHLPVNVIFLLEGEEEVGSGSLSLFLKEHRDELACDVIVVSDTGMAAPDTPTFSYGLRGLAGAEIIVKGPSADLHSGVFGGAVANPVTALAEIIASFHDSEGRVAVRGFYDGVEPIATWERSMWATVPGMSNEELAKLTGVDTCLLYTSDAADDRI
;
A
#
# COMPACT_ATOMS: atom_id res chain seq x y z
N MET A 1 24.11 0.91 -16.70
CA MET A 1 23.03 1.81 -16.23
C MET A 1 23.21 2.00 -14.74
N ASN A 2 23.17 3.22 -14.22
CA ASN A 2 23.24 3.44 -12.77
C ASN A 2 21.92 3.01 -12.09
N ARG A 3 21.91 2.96 -10.75
CA ARG A 3 20.74 2.48 -9.98
C ARG A 3 19.50 3.36 -10.17
N LEU A 4 19.70 4.67 -10.26
CA LEU A 4 18.63 5.65 -10.46
C LEU A 4 18.01 5.54 -11.87
N ASP A 5 18.85 5.32 -12.90
CA ASP A 5 18.35 5.11 -14.26
C ASP A 5 17.51 3.84 -14.38
N GLN A 6 17.86 2.78 -13.63
CA GLN A 6 17.08 1.54 -13.61
C GLN A 6 15.73 1.76 -12.93
N LEU A 7 15.70 2.46 -11.79
CA LEU A 7 14.45 2.85 -11.14
C LEU A 7 13.59 3.72 -12.08
N ALA A 8 14.20 4.71 -12.72
CA ALA A 8 13.51 5.56 -13.69
C ALA A 8 12.90 4.75 -14.84
N THR A 9 13.57 3.70 -15.29
CA THR A 9 13.01 2.78 -16.31
C THR A 9 11.75 2.08 -15.80
N LEU A 10 11.77 1.57 -14.55
CA LEU A 10 10.59 0.92 -13.95
C LEU A 10 9.43 1.91 -13.75
N LEU A 11 9.73 3.15 -13.37
CA LEU A 11 8.72 4.18 -13.14
C LEU A 11 8.05 4.67 -14.43
N ARG A 12 8.70 4.51 -15.60
CA ARG A 12 8.13 4.88 -16.91
C ARG A 12 7.00 3.97 -17.38
N PHE A 13 6.85 2.79 -16.83
CA PHE A 13 5.70 1.95 -17.18
C PHE A 13 4.43 2.52 -16.55
N PRO A 14 3.44 2.97 -17.34
CA PRO A 14 2.15 3.43 -16.82
C PRO A 14 1.26 2.22 -16.47
N SER A 15 1.72 1.39 -15.55
CA SER A 15 1.09 0.13 -15.15
C SER A 15 -0.17 0.35 -14.30
N ILE A 16 -1.12 1.14 -14.80
CA ILE A 16 -2.38 1.49 -14.13
C ILE A 16 -3.34 0.30 -14.21
N SER A 17 -3.45 -0.47 -13.13
CA SER A 17 -4.26 -1.69 -13.08
C SER A 17 -5.76 -1.45 -13.20
N ALA A 18 -6.25 -0.27 -12.79
CA ALA A 18 -7.66 0.08 -12.84
C ALA A 18 -8.19 0.33 -14.26
N GLN A 19 -7.33 0.65 -15.22
CA GLN A 19 -7.70 1.11 -16.57
C GLN A 19 -7.35 0.06 -17.62
N LYS A 20 -8.33 -0.34 -18.44
CA LYS A 20 -8.17 -1.42 -19.44
C LYS A 20 -7.18 -1.07 -20.54
N GLU A 21 -7.07 0.18 -20.91
CA GLU A 21 -6.14 0.73 -21.89
C GLU A 21 -4.67 0.50 -21.49
N HIS A 22 -4.40 0.43 -20.19
CA HIS A 22 -3.07 0.18 -19.63
C HIS A 22 -2.77 -1.30 -19.36
N ALA A 23 -3.65 -2.24 -19.75
CA ALA A 23 -3.43 -3.67 -19.50
C ALA A 23 -2.14 -4.18 -20.15
N ARG A 24 -1.73 -3.61 -21.29
CA ARG A 24 -0.46 -3.93 -21.94
C ARG A 24 0.72 -3.38 -21.14
N ASP A 25 0.62 -2.15 -20.67
CA ASP A 25 1.68 -1.50 -19.88
C ASP A 25 1.95 -2.26 -18.58
N VAL A 26 0.90 -2.80 -17.95
CA VAL A 26 1.02 -3.69 -16.78
C VAL A 26 1.77 -4.97 -17.15
N SER A 27 1.46 -5.60 -18.31
CA SER A 27 2.18 -6.78 -18.78
C SER A 27 3.63 -6.46 -19.15
N ASP A 28 3.88 -5.37 -19.84
CA ASP A 28 5.24 -4.96 -20.24
C ASP A 28 6.11 -4.66 -19.01
N CYS A 29 5.52 -4.11 -17.95
CA CYS A 29 6.16 -3.92 -16.64
C CYS A 29 6.51 -5.26 -15.98
N ALA A 30 5.60 -6.23 -16.01
CA ALA A 30 5.85 -7.59 -15.50
C ALA A 30 6.99 -8.27 -16.25
N ASP A 31 7.01 -8.18 -17.59
CA ASP A 31 8.06 -8.76 -18.41
C ASP A 31 9.42 -8.12 -18.10
N TRP A 32 9.47 -6.80 -17.92
CA TRP A 32 10.69 -6.11 -17.50
C TRP A 32 11.20 -6.60 -16.12
N LEU A 33 10.30 -6.83 -15.17
CA LEU A 33 10.67 -7.39 -13.86
C LEU A 33 11.21 -8.82 -13.97
N VAL A 34 10.62 -9.64 -14.84
CA VAL A 34 11.14 -11.00 -15.15
C VAL A 34 12.56 -10.92 -15.70
N ASP A 35 12.80 -10.03 -16.68
CA ASP A 35 14.12 -9.83 -17.25
C ASP A 35 15.13 -9.33 -16.23
N LYS A 36 14.74 -8.39 -15.37
CA LYS A 36 15.59 -7.86 -14.30
C LYS A 36 16.00 -8.97 -13.31
N LEU A 37 15.04 -9.75 -12.82
CA LEU A 37 15.30 -10.84 -11.87
C LEU A 37 16.11 -11.97 -12.52
N SER A 38 15.81 -12.32 -13.77
CA SER A 38 16.58 -13.31 -14.55
C SER A 38 18.02 -12.87 -14.75
N GLY A 39 18.25 -11.58 -14.99
CA GLY A 39 19.58 -10.98 -15.08
C GLY A 39 20.39 -11.05 -13.77
N MET A 40 19.72 -11.21 -12.63
CA MET A 40 20.31 -11.45 -11.32
C MET A 40 20.54 -12.96 -11.01
N GLY A 41 20.21 -13.85 -11.95
CA GLY A 41 20.35 -15.31 -11.79
C GLY A 41 19.16 -15.98 -11.07
N PHE A 42 18.02 -15.29 -10.99
CA PHE A 42 16.78 -15.87 -10.47
C PHE A 42 16.04 -16.64 -11.58
N GLU A 43 15.38 -17.73 -11.21
CA GLU A 43 14.33 -18.31 -12.03
C GLU A 43 13.09 -17.43 -11.90
N ALA A 44 12.79 -16.63 -12.94
CA ALA A 44 11.70 -15.67 -12.90
C ALA A 44 10.66 -15.94 -13.98
N VAL A 45 9.38 -15.87 -13.62
CA VAL A 45 8.24 -16.12 -14.51
C VAL A 45 7.10 -15.15 -14.19
N ALA A 46 6.49 -14.59 -15.26
CA ALA A 46 5.20 -13.90 -15.16
C ALA A 46 4.05 -14.89 -15.36
N HIS A 47 3.37 -15.22 -14.28
CA HIS A 47 2.22 -16.12 -14.29
C HIS A 47 0.96 -15.35 -14.70
N LYS A 48 0.23 -15.88 -15.68
CA LYS A 48 -1.04 -15.30 -16.10
C LYS A 48 -2.10 -15.51 -15.02
N THR A 49 -2.86 -14.47 -14.75
CA THR A 49 -4.03 -14.50 -13.87
C THR A 49 -5.31 -14.13 -14.64
N HIS A 50 -6.40 -13.91 -13.93
CA HIS A 50 -7.65 -13.45 -14.55
C HIS A 50 -7.56 -12.01 -15.09
N ARG A 51 -6.64 -11.21 -14.56
CA ARG A 51 -6.55 -9.79 -14.90
C ARG A 51 -5.12 -9.38 -15.26
N HIS A 52 -4.23 -9.30 -14.28
CA HIS A 52 -2.85 -8.88 -14.47
C HIS A 52 -1.86 -9.93 -13.95
N PRO A 53 -0.69 -10.07 -14.58
CA PRO A 53 0.26 -11.12 -14.20
C PRO A 53 0.74 -11.00 -12.74
N VAL A 54 1.11 -12.16 -12.17
CA VAL A 54 1.92 -12.23 -10.95
C VAL A 54 3.32 -12.70 -11.34
N VAL A 55 4.34 -11.92 -11.00
CA VAL A 55 5.74 -12.27 -11.23
C VAL A 55 6.28 -13.00 -10.01
N VAL A 56 6.83 -14.20 -10.22
CA VAL A 56 7.56 -14.96 -9.21
C VAL A 56 9.00 -15.12 -9.66
N GLY A 57 9.93 -14.68 -8.82
CA GLY A 57 11.37 -14.86 -9.03
C GLY A 57 11.97 -15.64 -7.87
N ARG A 58 12.68 -16.74 -8.14
CA ARG A 58 13.33 -17.58 -7.11
C ARG A 58 14.83 -17.57 -7.30
N SER A 59 15.56 -17.30 -6.22
CA SER A 59 17.01 -17.54 -6.22
C SER A 59 17.31 -19.04 -6.36
N PRO A 60 18.52 -19.43 -6.82
CA PRO A 60 18.97 -20.81 -6.68
C PRO A 60 18.82 -21.26 -5.22
N ARG A 61 18.16 -22.41 -5.03
CA ARG A 61 17.87 -22.92 -3.68
C ARG A 61 19.12 -23.55 -3.07
N GLU A 62 19.44 -23.15 -1.85
CA GLU A 62 20.47 -23.78 -1.02
C GLU A 62 19.81 -24.44 0.20
N GLU A 63 20.03 -25.75 0.35
CA GLU A 63 19.47 -26.52 1.46
C GLU A 63 19.99 -26.03 2.82
N GLY A 64 19.12 -26.05 3.82
CA GLY A 64 19.46 -25.63 5.19
C GLY A 64 19.48 -24.11 5.41
N ARG A 65 19.24 -23.30 4.37
CA ARG A 65 19.07 -21.85 4.51
C ARG A 65 17.61 -21.47 4.66
N PRO A 66 17.29 -20.48 5.50
CA PRO A 66 15.93 -19.94 5.56
C PRO A 66 15.54 -19.31 4.24
N THR A 67 14.24 -19.31 3.96
CA THR A 67 13.64 -18.69 2.76
C THR A 67 12.92 -17.42 3.15
N VAL A 68 13.28 -16.32 2.51
CA VAL A 68 12.64 -15.01 2.64
C VAL A 68 11.82 -14.74 1.38
N LEU A 69 10.53 -14.50 1.55
CA LEU A 69 9.66 -14.05 0.49
C LEU A 69 9.52 -12.52 0.58
N ILE A 70 9.86 -11.82 -0.49
CA ILE A 70 9.70 -10.37 -0.64
C ILE A 70 8.48 -10.13 -1.50
N TYR A 71 7.45 -9.54 -0.89
CA TYR A 71 6.24 -9.14 -1.58
C TYR A 71 6.30 -7.66 -1.96
N GLY A 72 5.73 -7.34 -3.10
CA GLY A 72 5.46 -5.97 -3.55
C GLY A 72 4.50 -5.96 -4.73
N HIS A 73 4.01 -4.78 -5.08
CA HIS A 73 3.21 -4.61 -6.29
C HIS A 73 3.87 -3.65 -7.28
N TYR A 74 3.60 -3.86 -8.56
CA TYR A 74 4.17 -3.05 -9.64
C TYR A 74 3.10 -2.29 -10.42
N ASP A 75 1.83 -2.49 -10.11
CA ASP A 75 0.76 -1.64 -10.58
C ASP A 75 0.70 -0.33 -9.80
N VAL A 76 -0.01 0.62 -10.33
CA VAL A 76 -0.13 1.97 -9.78
C VAL A 76 -1.53 2.52 -9.97
N GLN A 77 -1.91 3.47 -9.12
CA GLN A 77 -3.14 4.24 -9.23
C GLN A 77 -3.17 5.13 -10.48
N PRO A 78 -4.36 5.48 -11.01
CA PRO A 78 -4.53 6.53 -12.00
C PRO A 78 -3.86 7.85 -11.58
N VAL A 79 -3.55 8.68 -12.55
CA VAL A 79 -2.83 9.94 -12.33
C VAL A 79 -3.73 11.17 -12.27
N ASP A 80 -5.04 10.95 -12.39
CA ASP A 80 -6.02 12.05 -12.36
C ASP A 80 -6.09 12.72 -10.97
N PRO A 81 -6.23 14.04 -10.92
CA PRO A 81 -6.26 14.98 -12.05
C PRO A 81 -4.84 15.34 -12.54
N VAL A 82 -4.59 15.14 -13.85
CA VAL A 82 -3.26 15.31 -14.47
C VAL A 82 -2.74 16.75 -14.34
N GLU A 83 -3.62 17.73 -14.33
CA GLU A 83 -3.27 19.16 -14.21
C GLU A 83 -2.65 19.56 -12.86
N LEU A 84 -2.70 18.69 -11.85
CA LEU A 84 -2.04 18.93 -10.56
C LEU A 84 -0.59 18.44 -10.52
N TRP A 85 -0.15 17.72 -11.55
CA TRP A 85 1.24 17.28 -11.64
C TRP A 85 2.14 18.41 -12.18
N GLU A 86 3.27 18.63 -11.51
CA GLU A 86 4.27 19.62 -11.94
C GLU A 86 5.15 19.10 -13.09
N SER A 87 5.21 17.79 -13.27
CA SER A 87 5.92 17.09 -14.36
C SER A 87 5.08 15.89 -14.81
N ASP A 88 5.39 15.33 -15.98
CA ASP A 88 4.73 14.11 -16.45
C ASP A 88 4.87 12.99 -15.39
N PRO A 89 3.75 12.40 -14.92
CA PRO A 89 3.78 11.39 -13.87
C PRO A 89 4.55 10.12 -14.22
N PHE A 90 4.79 9.84 -15.50
CA PHE A 90 5.55 8.68 -15.98
C PHE A 90 6.91 9.03 -16.59
N GLU A 91 7.34 10.29 -16.52
CA GLU A 91 8.70 10.71 -16.79
C GLU A 91 9.39 11.14 -15.48
N PRO A 92 10.11 10.23 -14.81
CA PRO A 92 10.70 10.48 -13.50
C PRO A 92 11.65 11.65 -13.50
N GLU A 93 11.41 12.62 -12.63
CA GLU A 93 12.23 13.82 -12.47
C GLU A 93 12.91 13.86 -11.10
N VAL A 94 14.18 14.20 -11.07
CA VAL A 94 14.92 14.42 -9.82
C VAL A 94 14.98 15.91 -9.52
N ARG A 95 14.33 16.30 -8.42
CA ARG A 95 14.34 17.69 -7.90
C ARG A 95 14.76 17.68 -6.44
N ASP A 96 15.71 18.51 -6.07
CA ASP A 96 16.20 18.67 -4.70
C ASP A 96 16.56 17.34 -3.99
N GLY A 97 17.16 16.41 -4.73
CA GLY A 97 17.57 15.11 -4.20
C GLY A 97 16.42 14.10 -4.00
N LYS A 98 15.22 14.41 -4.49
CA LYS A 98 14.04 13.53 -4.46
C LYS A 98 13.60 13.18 -5.88
N ILE A 99 13.13 11.94 -6.09
CA ILE A 99 12.54 11.52 -7.35
C ILE A 99 11.02 11.67 -7.31
N TYR A 100 10.46 12.27 -8.34
CA TYR A 100 9.03 12.51 -8.50
C TYR A 100 8.51 11.73 -9.71
N ALA A 101 7.60 10.82 -9.47
CA ALA A 101 6.86 10.06 -10.48
C ALA A 101 5.71 9.28 -9.81
N ARG A 102 4.72 8.84 -10.57
CA ARG A 102 3.73 7.86 -10.10
C ARG A 102 4.44 6.54 -9.80
N GLY A 103 4.15 5.92 -8.63
CA GLY A 103 4.78 4.67 -8.20
C GLY A 103 6.14 4.85 -7.50
N ALA A 104 6.68 6.09 -7.40
CA ALA A 104 7.98 6.32 -6.77
C ALA A 104 8.00 5.97 -5.27
N THR A 105 6.85 6.09 -4.59
CA THR A 105 6.68 5.78 -3.16
C THR A 105 5.57 4.79 -2.87
N ASP A 106 4.95 4.22 -3.93
CA ASP A 106 3.84 3.28 -3.86
C ASP A 106 3.71 2.51 -5.19
N ASN A 107 4.22 1.31 -5.35
CA ASN A 107 5.16 0.60 -4.46
C ASN A 107 6.48 0.29 -5.20
N LYS A 108 6.63 0.78 -6.48
CA LYS A 108 7.80 0.49 -7.34
C LYS A 108 9.12 0.93 -6.71
N GLY A 109 9.12 2.04 -5.97
CA GLY A 109 10.33 2.53 -5.29
C GLY A 109 10.82 1.56 -4.23
N GLN A 110 9.94 1.14 -3.32
CA GLN A 110 10.24 0.19 -2.26
C GLN A 110 10.58 -1.20 -2.84
N LEU A 111 9.79 -1.67 -3.80
CA LEU A 111 10.05 -2.90 -4.52
C LEU A 111 11.45 -2.90 -5.14
N PHE A 112 11.81 -1.81 -5.82
CA PHE A 112 13.11 -1.71 -6.47
C PHE A 112 14.26 -1.59 -5.46
N ALA A 113 14.03 -0.98 -4.30
CA ALA A 113 15.01 -0.95 -3.21
C ALA A 113 15.35 -2.37 -2.72
N HIS A 114 14.37 -3.26 -2.62
CA HIS A 114 14.60 -4.67 -2.30
C HIS A 114 15.41 -5.38 -3.39
N ILE A 115 15.07 -5.18 -4.67
CA ILE A 115 15.82 -5.75 -5.80
C ILE A 115 17.28 -5.30 -5.74
N LEU A 116 17.53 -4.01 -5.53
CA LEU A 116 18.89 -3.47 -5.39
C LEU A 116 19.61 -4.00 -4.15
N GLY A 117 18.91 -4.17 -3.05
CA GLY A 117 19.46 -4.73 -1.80
C GLY A 117 19.94 -6.16 -1.99
N VAL A 118 19.15 -6.99 -2.65
CA VAL A 118 19.49 -8.39 -2.98
C VAL A 118 20.65 -8.44 -3.98
N GLU A 119 20.62 -7.60 -5.03
CA GLU A 119 21.72 -7.50 -6.02
C GLU A 119 23.04 -7.09 -5.35
N GLU A 120 23.00 -6.13 -4.43
CA GLU A 120 24.18 -5.69 -3.69
C GLU A 120 24.71 -6.79 -2.76
N LEU A 121 23.79 -7.50 -2.09
CA LEU A 121 24.16 -8.62 -1.22
C LEU A 121 24.84 -9.76 -2.00
N GLN A 122 24.34 -10.11 -3.19
CA GLN A 122 24.99 -11.05 -4.10
C GLN A 122 26.38 -10.54 -4.50
N ARG A 123 26.51 -9.29 -4.87
CA ARG A 123 27.79 -8.69 -5.27
C ARG A 123 28.83 -8.77 -4.14
N GLN A 124 28.44 -8.51 -2.89
CA GLN A 124 29.32 -8.58 -1.72
C GLN A 124 29.75 -9.99 -1.37
N ASN A 125 28.91 -10.99 -1.68
CA ASN A 125 29.14 -12.40 -1.34
C ASN A 125 29.55 -13.28 -2.54
N GLY A 126 30.16 -12.68 -3.57
CA GLY A 126 30.68 -13.44 -4.72
C GLY A 126 29.60 -14.14 -5.55
N GLY A 127 28.39 -13.59 -5.61
CA GLY A 127 27.24 -14.13 -6.35
C GLY A 127 26.30 -14.99 -5.51
N HIS A 128 26.62 -15.24 -4.25
CA HIS A 128 25.80 -16.06 -3.35
C HIS A 128 24.90 -15.19 -2.46
N LEU A 129 23.78 -15.78 -2.00
CA LEU A 129 22.90 -15.19 -1.00
C LEU A 129 22.98 -15.99 0.30
N PRO A 130 22.97 -15.33 1.48
CA PRO A 130 22.98 -16.05 2.77
C PRO A 130 21.65 -16.73 3.09
N VAL A 131 20.59 -16.41 2.35
CA VAL A 131 19.23 -16.95 2.48
C VAL A 131 18.68 -17.28 1.09
N ASN A 132 17.70 -18.16 1.01
CA ASN A 132 16.91 -18.32 -0.20
C ASN A 132 15.94 -17.11 -0.33
N VAL A 133 15.79 -16.58 -1.52
CA VAL A 133 14.92 -15.42 -1.78
C VAL A 133 13.86 -15.77 -2.81
N ILE A 134 12.62 -15.41 -2.50
CA ILE A 134 11.49 -15.45 -3.43
C ILE A 134 10.97 -14.02 -3.57
N PHE A 135 10.90 -13.50 -4.79
CA PHE A 135 10.11 -12.31 -5.09
C PHE A 135 8.72 -12.74 -5.54
N LEU A 136 7.69 -12.18 -4.92
CA LEU A 136 6.28 -12.32 -5.28
C LEU A 136 5.73 -10.93 -5.57
N LEU A 137 5.55 -10.61 -6.86
CA LEU A 137 5.20 -9.26 -7.29
C LEU A 137 3.88 -9.31 -8.05
N GLU A 138 2.88 -8.56 -7.58
CA GLU A 138 1.57 -8.53 -8.21
C GLU A 138 1.29 -7.24 -8.99
N GLY A 139 0.34 -7.31 -9.90
CA GLY A 139 -0.11 -6.18 -10.72
C GLY A 139 -1.58 -5.81 -10.49
N GLU A 140 -2.15 -6.13 -9.31
CA GLU A 140 -3.57 -5.90 -8.98
C GLU A 140 -3.79 -5.33 -7.57
N GLU A 141 -2.75 -4.89 -6.86
CA GLU A 141 -2.89 -4.40 -5.49
C GLU A 141 -3.84 -3.21 -5.42
N GLU A 142 -3.68 -2.26 -6.30
CA GLU A 142 -4.44 -1.02 -6.37
C GLU A 142 -5.92 -1.20 -6.81
N VAL A 143 -6.30 -2.43 -7.09
CA VAL A 143 -7.69 -2.84 -7.41
C VAL A 143 -8.16 -4.01 -6.53
N GLY A 144 -7.46 -4.25 -5.42
CA GLY A 144 -7.86 -5.17 -4.35
C GLY A 144 -7.40 -6.62 -4.54
N SER A 145 -6.31 -6.86 -5.29
CA SER A 145 -5.63 -8.17 -5.40
C SER A 145 -6.54 -9.36 -5.73
N GLY A 146 -7.48 -9.14 -6.65
CA GLY A 146 -8.54 -10.12 -6.94
C GLY A 146 -8.04 -11.52 -7.31
N SER A 147 -6.92 -11.61 -8.02
CA SER A 147 -6.32 -12.87 -8.44
C SER A 147 -5.37 -13.49 -7.42
N LEU A 148 -4.80 -12.69 -6.51
CA LEU A 148 -3.72 -13.12 -5.62
C LEU A 148 -4.12 -14.26 -4.69
N SER A 149 -5.31 -14.20 -4.09
CA SER A 149 -5.78 -15.23 -3.15
C SER A 149 -5.87 -16.61 -3.78
N LEU A 150 -6.28 -16.70 -5.04
CA LEU A 150 -6.34 -17.97 -5.78
C LEU A 150 -4.92 -18.41 -6.14
N PHE A 151 -4.10 -17.50 -6.65
CA PHE A 151 -2.72 -17.74 -7.01
C PHE A 151 -1.91 -18.32 -5.83
N LEU A 152 -2.03 -17.73 -4.65
CA LEU A 152 -1.35 -18.21 -3.43
C LEU A 152 -1.78 -19.63 -3.04
N LYS A 153 -3.06 -20.00 -3.24
CA LYS A 153 -3.53 -21.36 -2.96
C LYS A 153 -2.97 -22.38 -3.95
N GLU A 154 -2.91 -22.02 -5.23
CA GLU A 154 -2.41 -22.90 -6.30
C GLU A 154 -0.90 -23.11 -6.24
N HIS A 155 -0.14 -22.08 -5.80
CA HIS A 155 1.32 -22.06 -5.73
C HIS A 155 1.88 -22.19 -4.31
N ARG A 156 1.06 -22.63 -3.35
CA ARG A 156 1.41 -22.64 -1.93
C ARG A 156 2.76 -23.30 -1.62
N ASP A 157 3.01 -24.47 -2.21
CA ASP A 157 4.23 -25.24 -1.92
C ASP A 157 5.47 -24.58 -2.53
N GLU A 158 5.30 -23.91 -3.67
CA GLU A 158 6.36 -23.18 -4.36
C GLU A 158 6.74 -21.88 -3.66
N LEU A 159 5.79 -21.28 -2.95
CA LEU A 159 5.94 -20.02 -2.21
C LEU A 159 6.21 -20.24 -0.73
N ALA A 160 6.44 -21.50 -0.31
CA ALA A 160 6.74 -21.80 1.09
C ALA A 160 8.00 -21.05 1.56
N CYS A 161 7.86 -20.29 2.65
CA CYS A 161 8.91 -19.43 3.20
C CYS A 161 8.87 -19.39 4.72
N ASP A 162 9.97 -18.96 5.32
CA ASP A 162 10.11 -18.78 6.77
C ASP A 162 9.72 -17.37 7.20
N VAL A 163 9.95 -16.37 6.33
CA VAL A 163 9.68 -14.95 6.59
C VAL A 163 9.11 -14.30 5.34
N ILE A 164 8.10 -13.45 5.53
CA ILE A 164 7.56 -12.58 4.49
C ILE A 164 7.94 -11.14 4.82
N VAL A 165 8.48 -10.44 3.82
CA VAL A 165 8.83 -9.02 3.90
C VAL A 165 7.89 -8.24 2.99
N VAL A 166 7.16 -7.29 3.57
CA VAL A 166 6.28 -6.37 2.84
C VAL A 166 6.75 -4.95 3.16
N SER A 167 7.07 -4.16 2.14
CA SER A 167 7.54 -2.78 2.29
C SER A 167 6.64 -1.78 1.56
N ASP A 168 5.36 -1.87 1.83
CA ASP A 168 4.37 -0.95 1.31
C ASP A 168 4.05 0.14 2.33
N THR A 169 5.11 0.77 2.81
CA THR A 169 5.07 1.78 3.88
C THR A 169 6.17 2.82 3.65
N GLY A 170 6.05 3.96 4.34
CA GLY A 170 7.09 4.97 4.38
C GLY A 170 8.09 4.78 5.53
N MET A 171 9.20 5.51 5.50
CA MET A 171 10.07 5.70 6.65
C MET A 171 9.53 6.82 7.54
N ALA A 172 9.78 6.74 8.85
CA ALA A 172 9.36 7.77 9.81
C ALA A 172 10.01 9.15 9.53
N ALA A 173 11.26 9.14 9.06
CA ALA A 173 11.98 10.32 8.59
C ALA A 173 13.07 9.90 7.59
N PRO A 174 13.66 10.85 6.81
CA PRO A 174 14.86 10.58 6.04
C PRO A 174 15.96 9.98 6.92
N ASP A 175 16.68 9.00 6.41
CA ASP A 175 17.77 8.30 7.12
C ASP A 175 17.36 7.60 8.43
N THR A 176 16.06 7.40 8.67
CA THR A 176 15.55 6.67 9.82
C THR A 176 14.92 5.35 9.36
N PRO A 177 15.68 4.25 9.32
CA PRO A 177 15.13 2.94 8.98
C PRO A 177 13.98 2.59 9.93
N THR A 178 12.84 2.24 9.38
CA THR A 178 11.62 1.98 10.14
C THR A 178 11.12 0.57 9.87
N PHE A 179 10.71 -0.12 10.90
CA PHE A 179 10.10 -1.44 10.82
C PHE A 179 8.63 -1.35 11.25
N SER A 180 7.71 -1.48 10.30
CA SER A 180 6.27 -1.57 10.62
C SER A 180 5.95 -3.02 10.94
N TYR A 181 5.62 -3.32 12.20
CA TYR A 181 5.31 -4.68 12.67
C TYR A 181 3.81 -4.93 12.86
N GLY A 182 2.97 -3.95 12.52
CA GLY A 182 1.53 -4.05 12.56
C GLY A 182 0.87 -2.96 11.70
N LEU A 183 -0.37 -3.20 11.33
CA LEU A 183 -1.19 -2.27 10.57
C LEU A 183 -2.47 -1.96 11.33
N ARG A 184 -3.05 -0.79 11.06
CA ARG A 184 -4.38 -0.45 11.56
C ARG A 184 -5.42 -1.35 10.89
N GLY A 185 -6.43 -1.77 11.64
CA GLY A 185 -7.59 -2.43 11.08
C GLY A 185 -8.41 -1.49 10.17
N LEU A 186 -9.12 -2.06 9.24
CA LEU A 186 -10.06 -1.37 8.36
C LEU A 186 -11.39 -2.10 8.38
N ALA A 187 -12.49 -1.35 8.55
CA ALA A 187 -13.85 -1.85 8.35
C ALA A 187 -14.58 -0.89 7.40
N GLY A 188 -15.09 -1.44 6.30
CA GLY A 188 -15.93 -0.70 5.34
C GLY A 188 -17.38 -1.14 5.47
N ALA A 189 -18.32 -0.21 5.30
CA ALA A 189 -19.75 -0.49 5.29
C ALA A 189 -20.46 0.39 4.25
N GLU A 190 -21.50 -0.15 3.65
CA GLU A 190 -22.45 0.58 2.83
C GLU A 190 -23.77 0.73 3.60
N ILE A 191 -24.30 1.93 3.67
CA ILE A 191 -25.56 2.23 4.36
C ILE A 191 -26.62 2.62 3.34
N ILE A 192 -27.65 1.79 3.20
CA ILE A 192 -28.78 2.03 2.31
C ILE A 192 -30.00 2.36 3.12
N VAL A 193 -30.48 3.61 3.08
CA VAL A 193 -31.72 4.05 3.71
C VAL A 193 -32.81 4.13 2.66
N LYS A 194 -33.84 3.30 2.80
CA LYS A 194 -35.01 3.30 1.89
C LYS A 194 -36.12 4.20 2.43
N GLY A 195 -36.53 5.15 1.63
CA GLY A 195 -37.67 6.03 1.89
C GLY A 195 -39.00 5.47 1.32
N PRO A 196 -39.98 6.34 1.08
CA PRO A 196 -41.25 5.98 0.45
C PRO A 196 -41.07 5.29 -0.91
N SER A 197 -42.10 4.57 -1.35
CA SER A 197 -42.10 3.83 -2.62
C SER A 197 -42.17 4.73 -3.88
N ALA A 198 -42.45 6.00 -3.70
CA ALA A 198 -42.51 7.02 -4.78
C ALA A 198 -42.08 8.37 -4.26
N ASP A 199 -41.72 9.26 -5.19
CA ASP A 199 -41.44 10.65 -4.87
C ASP A 199 -42.66 11.36 -4.32
N LEU A 200 -42.49 12.08 -3.21
CA LEU A 200 -43.55 12.79 -2.49
C LEU A 200 -43.37 14.30 -2.57
N HIS A 201 -44.46 14.98 -2.79
CA HIS A 201 -44.48 16.46 -2.77
C HIS A 201 -44.24 16.94 -1.34
N SER A 202 -43.17 17.71 -1.10
CA SER A 202 -42.76 18.16 0.23
C SER A 202 -43.79 19.06 0.92
N GLY A 203 -44.54 19.87 0.14
CA GLY A 203 -45.62 20.74 0.66
C GLY A 203 -46.84 19.98 1.18
N VAL A 204 -46.99 18.71 0.81
CA VAL A 204 -48.11 17.86 1.26
C VAL A 204 -47.68 16.89 2.33
N PHE A 205 -46.52 16.27 2.17
CA PHE A 205 -46.04 15.16 3.00
C PHE A 205 -44.87 15.54 3.93
N GLY A 206 -44.34 16.77 3.81
CA GLY A 206 -43.27 17.26 4.67
C GLY A 206 -43.70 17.25 6.14
N GLY A 207 -42.84 16.68 6.99
CA GLY A 207 -43.11 16.48 8.42
C GLY A 207 -44.01 15.26 8.76
N ALA A 208 -44.75 14.71 7.79
CA ALA A 208 -45.57 13.52 7.99
C ALA A 208 -44.82 12.23 7.64
N VAL A 209 -43.80 12.31 6.78
CA VAL A 209 -42.97 11.17 6.33
C VAL A 209 -41.51 11.51 6.56
N ALA A 210 -40.75 10.53 7.13
CA ALA A 210 -39.33 10.71 7.36
C ALA A 210 -38.57 10.87 6.05
N ASN A 211 -37.67 11.83 6.00
CA ASN A 211 -36.76 12.01 4.87
C ASN A 211 -35.56 11.07 5.01
N PRO A 212 -35.30 10.18 4.02
CA PRO A 212 -34.21 9.22 4.09
C PRO A 212 -32.82 9.88 4.17
N VAL A 213 -32.65 11.08 3.61
CA VAL A 213 -31.38 11.83 3.70
C VAL A 213 -31.14 12.31 5.13
N THR A 214 -32.18 12.83 5.82
CA THR A 214 -32.06 13.21 7.24
C THR A 214 -31.76 11.99 8.11
N ALA A 215 -32.45 10.87 7.90
CA ALA A 215 -32.21 9.64 8.63
C ALA A 215 -30.78 9.10 8.38
N LEU A 216 -30.28 9.16 7.16
CA LEU A 216 -28.90 8.79 6.84
C LEU A 216 -27.89 9.68 7.56
N ALA A 217 -28.11 11.00 7.54
CA ALA A 217 -27.23 11.95 8.23
C ALA A 217 -27.19 11.70 9.75
N GLU A 218 -28.33 11.41 10.38
CA GLU A 218 -28.43 11.07 11.79
C GLU A 218 -27.71 9.74 12.11
N ILE A 219 -27.83 8.72 11.27
CA ILE A 219 -27.12 7.45 11.41
C ILE A 219 -25.61 7.69 11.36
N ILE A 220 -25.13 8.42 10.36
CA ILE A 220 -23.68 8.69 10.21
C ILE A 220 -23.17 9.50 11.42
N ALA A 221 -23.91 10.54 11.83
CA ALA A 221 -23.53 11.33 12.99
C ALA A 221 -23.48 10.51 14.31
N SER A 222 -24.29 9.46 14.42
CA SER A 222 -24.30 8.59 15.60
C SER A 222 -23.10 7.64 15.71
N PHE A 223 -22.26 7.55 14.69
CA PHE A 223 -21.06 6.68 14.73
C PHE A 223 -19.94 7.26 15.60
N HIS A 224 -19.99 8.53 15.93
CA HIS A 224 -19.00 9.16 16.80
C HIS A 224 -19.68 9.87 17.95
N ASP A 225 -19.04 9.91 19.08
CA ASP A 225 -19.46 10.69 20.23
C ASP A 225 -18.96 12.15 20.15
N SER A 226 -19.24 12.94 21.17
CA SER A 226 -18.83 14.35 21.25
C SER A 226 -17.31 14.57 21.35
N GLU A 227 -16.55 13.51 21.63
CA GLU A 227 -15.09 13.53 21.73
C GLU A 227 -14.43 12.98 20.44
N GLY A 228 -15.26 12.64 19.43
CA GLY A 228 -14.79 12.07 18.17
C GLY A 228 -14.46 10.57 18.22
N ARG A 229 -14.77 9.88 19.32
CA ARG A 229 -14.54 8.45 19.45
C ARG A 229 -15.64 7.66 18.76
N VAL A 230 -15.31 6.49 18.23
CA VAL A 230 -16.32 5.62 17.59
C VAL A 230 -17.33 5.15 18.64
N ALA A 231 -18.60 5.52 18.45
CA ALA A 231 -19.71 5.19 19.36
C ALA A 231 -20.44 3.88 19.00
N VAL A 232 -19.96 3.16 18.00
CA VAL A 232 -20.56 1.88 17.59
C VAL A 232 -20.27 0.83 18.65
N ARG A 233 -21.37 0.24 19.18
CA ARG A 233 -21.26 -0.77 20.24
C ARG A 233 -20.42 -1.96 19.80
N GLY A 234 -19.43 -2.36 20.59
CA GLY A 234 -18.54 -3.48 20.35
C GLY A 234 -17.32 -3.12 19.50
N PHE A 235 -17.19 -1.88 19.03
CA PHE A 235 -16.05 -1.48 18.20
C PHE A 235 -14.70 -1.65 18.91
N TYR A 236 -14.67 -1.36 20.19
CA TYR A 236 -13.46 -1.50 21.01
C TYR A 236 -13.38 -2.81 21.81
N ASP A 237 -14.33 -3.75 21.61
CA ASP A 237 -14.30 -5.03 22.30
C ASP A 237 -13.06 -5.84 21.88
N GLY A 238 -12.28 -6.27 22.85
CA GLY A 238 -11.04 -7.03 22.61
C GLY A 238 -9.82 -6.20 22.19
N VAL A 239 -9.93 -4.86 22.22
CA VAL A 239 -8.77 -3.98 22.02
C VAL A 239 -7.91 -4.04 23.28
N GLU A 240 -6.67 -4.52 23.12
CA GLU A 240 -5.70 -4.59 24.20
C GLU A 240 -4.99 -3.24 24.39
N PRO A 241 -4.70 -2.83 25.64
CA PRO A 241 -3.92 -1.63 25.90
C PRO A 241 -2.52 -1.73 25.28
N ILE A 242 -2.02 -0.61 24.76
CA ILE A 242 -0.66 -0.55 24.23
C ILE A 242 0.34 -0.86 25.36
N ALA A 243 1.22 -1.82 25.12
CA ALA A 243 2.22 -2.23 26.12
C ALA A 243 3.21 -1.08 26.40
N THR A 244 3.68 -0.99 27.64
CA THR A 244 4.60 0.08 28.06
C THR A 244 5.88 0.12 27.22
N TRP A 245 6.40 -1.05 26.80
CA TRP A 245 7.59 -1.12 25.98
C TRP A 245 7.34 -0.56 24.57
N GLU A 246 6.18 -0.80 23.98
CA GLU A 246 5.80 -0.26 22.67
C GLU A 246 5.69 1.26 22.73
N ARG A 247 4.99 1.78 23.75
CA ARG A 247 4.86 3.22 23.99
C ARG A 247 6.22 3.89 24.15
N SER A 248 7.12 3.27 24.91
CA SER A 248 8.50 3.77 25.10
C SER A 248 9.30 3.76 23.81
N MET A 249 9.15 2.71 23.00
CA MET A 249 9.83 2.58 21.70
C MET A 249 9.31 3.63 20.72
N TRP A 250 7.99 3.80 20.61
CA TRP A 250 7.40 4.79 19.69
C TRP A 250 7.76 6.23 20.06
N ALA A 251 7.93 6.53 21.35
CA ALA A 251 8.38 7.86 21.79
C ALA A 251 9.80 8.22 21.27
N THR A 252 10.58 7.24 20.83
CA THR A 252 11.92 7.48 20.26
C THR A 252 11.91 7.61 18.72
N VAL A 253 10.79 7.26 18.08
CA VAL A 253 10.66 7.37 16.61
C VAL A 253 10.34 8.82 16.25
N PRO A 254 11.06 9.43 15.31
CA PRO A 254 10.72 10.76 14.82
C PRO A 254 9.26 10.77 14.34
N GLY A 255 8.44 11.62 14.94
CA GLY A 255 7.06 11.84 14.55
C GLY A 255 6.91 13.19 13.86
N MET A 256 5.87 13.32 13.07
CA MET A 256 5.50 14.60 12.50
C MET A 256 4.95 15.49 13.63
N SER A 257 5.53 16.68 13.80
CA SER A 257 5.00 17.67 14.74
C SER A 257 3.64 18.18 14.26
N ASN A 258 2.87 18.77 15.17
CA ASN A 258 1.60 19.38 14.83
C ASN A 258 1.73 20.50 13.79
N GLU A 259 2.82 21.27 13.86
CA GLU A 259 3.12 22.33 12.89
C GLU A 259 3.43 21.75 11.51
N GLU A 260 4.18 20.67 11.45
CA GLU A 260 4.47 19.96 10.19
C GLU A 260 3.21 19.34 9.60
N LEU A 261 2.36 18.75 10.43
CA LEU A 261 1.08 18.20 10.00
C LEU A 261 0.15 19.29 9.47
N ALA A 262 0.01 20.40 10.19
CA ALA A 262 -0.78 21.55 9.75
C ALA A 262 -0.27 22.13 8.41
N LYS A 263 1.04 22.24 8.27
CA LYS A 263 1.67 22.70 7.02
C LYS A 263 1.44 21.73 5.86
N LEU A 264 1.49 20.43 6.11
CA LEU A 264 1.29 19.40 5.10
C LEU A 264 -0.19 19.30 4.66
N THR A 265 -1.10 19.40 5.62
CA THR A 265 -2.55 19.19 5.37
C THR A 265 -3.31 20.46 5.06
N GLY A 266 -2.73 21.63 5.35
CA GLY A 266 -3.42 22.93 5.22
C GLY A 266 -4.52 23.16 6.24
N VAL A 267 -4.60 22.38 7.32
CA VAL A 267 -5.56 22.54 8.41
C VAL A 267 -4.85 22.73 9.75
N ASP A 268 -5.35 23.68 10.56
CA ASP A 268 -4.72 24.05 11.83
C ASP A 268 -4.98 23.05 12.97
N THR A 269 -6.02 22.19 12.83
CA THR A 269 -6.40 21.20 13.85
C THR A 269 -6.81 19.89 13.20
N CYS A 270 -6.46 18.77 13.85
CA CYS A 270 -6.87 17.43 13.48
C CYS A 270 -7.65 16.78 14.63
N LEU A 271 -8.66 15.97 14.32
CA LEU A 271 -9.44 15.23 15.32
C LEU A 271 -8.58 14.21 16.11
N LEU A 272 -7.47 13.78 15.56
CA LEU A 272 -6.50 12.90 16.23
C LEU A 272 -5.46 13.68 17.05
N TYR A 273 -5.81 14.86 17.45
CA TYR A 273 -4.97 15.83 18.12
C TYR A 273 -4.95 15.60 19.60
N THR A 274 -4.45 14.51 19.99
CA THR A 274 -4.11 14.36 21.39
C THR A 274 -2.61 14.14 21.48
N SER A 275 -1.98 14.70 22.50
CA SER A 275 -0.65 14.32 22.95
C SER A 275 -0.49 12.80 23.10
N ASP A 276 -1.60 12.07 22.99
CA ASP A 276 -1.78 10.63 23.02
C ASP A 276 -2.13 10.04 21.64
N ALA A 277 -1.70 10.66 20.53
CA ALA A 277 -1.87 10.07 19.18
C ALA A 277 -1.30 8.64 19.06
N ALA A 278 -0.46 8.23 20.00
CA ALA A 278 -0.05 6.84 20.19
C ALA A 278 -1.17 5.96 20.77
N ASP A 279 -2.13 6.52 21.51
CA ASP A 279 -3.27 5.79 22.10
C ASP A 279 -4.39 5.57 21.07
N ASP A 280 -4.51 6.44 20.08
CA ASP A 280 -5.52 6.37 19.02
C ASP A 280 -5.04 5.63 17.76
N ARG A 281 -3.79 5.18 17.72
CA ARG A 281 -3.25 4.30 16.68
C ARG A 281 -3.56 2.83 16.98
N ILE A 282 -4.82 2.57 17.08
CA ILE A 282 -5.33 1.20 17.19
C ILE A 282 -5.71 0.70 15.79
#